data_18961dbbbda76714e3a61687b1e7bc6f
#
_entry.id   18961dbbbda76714e3a61687b1e7bc6f
#
_cell.length_a   1.000
_cell.length_b   1.000
_cell.length_c   1.000
_cell.angle_alpha   90.00
_cell.angle_beta   90.00
_cell.angle_gamma   90.00
#
_symmetry.space_group_name_H-M   'P 1'
#
loop_
_entity.id
_entity.type
_entity.pdbx_description
1 polymer ?
#
loop_
_entity_poly.entity_id
_entity_poly.type
_entity_poly.pdbx_seq_one_letter_code
_entity_poly.pdbx_strand_id
1 'polypeptide(L)'
;MTQEQKENLLREVEHLHQRHELAAAVGPDYFDPGRMEYLEQSDGRYDAAAGSLVIRFESRGTRYDGRTEQIEKVHLHDEVIVARDAANPYNHNNFLLLTKKGHDIGNMPAELCNVIAPLFDEGSLVFESASVSFVEPISKRSRHAKQAILFVELKARISE
;
A
#
# COMPACT_ATOMS: atom_id res chain seq x y z
N MET A 1 18.61 0.79 12.55
CA MET A 1 18.31 1.73 11.44
C MET A 1 19.14 2.99 11.62
N THR A 2 19.81 3.42 10.58
CA THR A 2 20.55 4.69 10.61
C THR A 2 19.60 5.87 10.48
N GLN A 3 20.05 7.07 10.85
CA GLN A 3 19.27 8.30 10.69
C GLN A 3 18.95 8.55 9.22
N GLU A 4 19.89 8.27 8.32
CA GLU A 4 19.69 8.42 6.87
C GLU A 4 18.59 7.48 6.35
N GLN A 5 18.60 6.22 6.77
CA GLN A 5 17.56 5.25 6.41
C GLN A 5 16.18 5.68 6.90
N LYS A 6 16.10 6.20 8.12
CA LYS A 6 14.87 6.70 8.71
C LYS A 6 14.33 7.91 7.92
N GLU A 7 15.20 8.86 7.58
CA GLU A 7 14.83 10.03 6.77
C GLU A 7 14.34 9.63 5.38
N ASN A 8 15.00 8.67 4.73
CA ASN A 8 14.58 8.15 3.43
C ASN A 8 13.20 7.48 3.50
N LEU A 9 12.95 6.69 4.54
CA LEU A 9 11.66 6.05 4.76
C LEU A 9 10.54 7.09 4.91
N LEU A 10 10.73 8.06 5.79
CA LEU A 10 9.72 9.10 6.04
C LEU A 10 9.47 9.97 4.82
N ARG A 11 10.52 10.26 4.04
CA ARG A 11 10.40 11.01 2.78
C ARG A 11 9.58 10.25 1.74
N GLU A 12 9.80 8.93 1.62
CA GLU A 12 9.04 8.11 0.67
C GLU A 12 7.57 8.01 1.05
N VAL A 13 7.28 7.87 2.34
CA VAL A 13 5.90 7.84 2.83
C VAL A 13 5.18 9.15 2.51
N GLU A 14 5.82 10.28 2.73
CA GLU A 14 5.27 11.60 2.38
C GLU A 14 5.09 11.75 0.87
N HIS A 15 6.05 11.29 0.08
CA HIS A 15 5.98 11.33 -1.38
C HIS A 15 4.79 10.52 -1.91
N LEU A 16 4.52 9.34 -1.36
CA LEU A 16 3.36 8.54 -1.73
C LEU A 16 2.06 9.27 -1.43
N HIS A 17 1.97 9.93 -0.30
CA HIS A 17 0.81 10.73 0.06
C HIS A 17 0.56 11.84 -0.95
N GLN A 18 1.59 12.60 -1.30
CA GLN A 18 1.50 13.67 -2.31
C GLN A 18 1.09 13.14 -3.70
N ARG A 19 1.59 11.98 -4.09
CA ARG A 19 1.21 11.35 -5.37
C ARG A 19 -0.27 10.98 -5.39
N HIS A 20 -0.81 10.49 -4.29
CA HIS A 20 -2.23 10.18 -4.17
C HIS A 20 -3.09 11.43 -4.29
N GLU A 21 -2.73 12.52 -3.64
CA GLU A 21 -3.41 13.81 -3.76
C GLU A 21 -3.42 14.31 -5.20
N LEU A 22 -2.28 14.25 -5.88
CA LEU A 22 -2.15 14.70 -7.25
C LEU A 22 -2.99 13.84 -8.19
N ALA A 23 -2.99 12.52 -8.04
CA ALA A 23 -3.79 11.61 -8.83
C ALA A 23 -5.29 11.88 -8.64
N ALA A 24 -5.72 12.19 -7.44
CA ALA A 24 -7.11 12.55 -7.16
C ALA A 24 -7.53 13.86 -7.85
N ALA A 25 -6.58 14.79 -8.06
CA ALA A 25 -6.85 16.10 -8.65
C ALA A 25 -6.95 16.07 -10.19
N VAL A 26 -6.41 15.07 -10.89
CA VAL A 26 -6.22 15.12 -12.34
C VAL A 26 -7.09 14.19 -13.18
N GLY A 27 -7.88 13.28 -12.61
CA GLY A 27 -8.64 12.31 -13.41
C GLY A 27 -10.06 12.06 -12.94
N PRO A 28 -11.05 11.97 -13.87
CA PRO A 28 -12.45 11.74 -13.51
C PRO A 28 -12.69 10.43 -12.76
N ASP A 29 -11.88 9.39 -13.02
CA ASP A 29 -11.98 8.13 -12.30
C ASP A 29 -11.49 8.23 -10.84
N TYR A 30 -10.85 9.35 -10.49
CA TYR A 30 -10.39 9.63 -9.14
C TYR A 30 -11.33 10.55 -8.34
N PHE A 31 -12.36 11.08 -8.98
CA PHE A 31 -13.32 11.99 -8.34
C PHE A 31 -14.52 11.27 -7.74
N ASP A 32 -14.26 10.20 -7.04
CA ASP A 32 -15.25 9.58 -6.17
C ASP A 32 -15.21 10.27 -4.81
N PRO A 33 -16.35 10.70 -4.23
CA PRO A 33 -16.36 11.38 -2.94
C PRO A 33 -15.73 10.56 -1.80
N GLY A 34 -15.94 9.24 -1.79
CA GLY A 34 -15.35 8.35 -0.79
C GLY A 34 -13.84 8.28 -0.93
N ARG A 35 -13.34 8.28 -2.16
CA ARG A 35 -11.91 8.29 -2.44
C ARG A 35 -11.28 9.62 -2.02
N MET A 36 -11.92 10.73 -2.32
CA MET A 36 -11.44 12.04 -1.89
C MET A 36 -11.33 12.12 -0.37
N GLU A 37 -12.36 11.67 0.34
CA GLU A 37 -12.34 11.59 1.79
C GLU A 37 -11.18 10.72 2.30
N TYR A 38 -10.97 9.55 1.68
CA TYR A 38 -9.83 8.69 2.01
C TYR A 38 -8.50 9.41 1.83
N LEU A 39 -8.30 10.09 0.70
CA LEU A 39 -7.05 10.79 0.40
C LEU A 39 -6.77 11.93 1.37
N GLU A 40 -7.80 12.66 1.78
CA GLU A 40 -7.68 13.70 2.82
C GLU A 40 -7.24 13.13 4.17
N GLN A 41 -7.62 11.88 4.47
CA GLN A 41 -7.30 11.20 5.72
C GLN A 41 -6.02 10.35 5.64
N SER A 42 -5.49 10.10 4.44
CA SER A 42 -4.36 9.18 4.24
C SER A 42 -3.02 9.85 4.52
N ASP A 43 -2.74 10.06 5.78
CA ASP A 43 -1.43 10.52 6.25
C ASP A 43 -0.57 9.31 6.62
N GLY A 44 0.65 9.27 6.11
CA GLY A 44 1.69 8.45 6.70
C GLY A 44 2.14 9.15 7.98
N ARG A 45 1.69 8.65 9.12
CA ARG A 45 1.96 9.27 10.41
C ARG A 45 3.05 8.54 11.15
N TYR A 46 4.02 9.31 11.61
CA TYR A 46 5.11 8.79 12.43
C TYR A 46 5.05 9.38 13.84
N ASP A 47 4.98 8.48 14.82
CA ASP A 47 5.09 8.83 16.24
C ASP A 47 6.51 8.49 16.72
N ALA A 48 7.33 9.51 16.89
CA ALA A 48 8.73 9.33 17.27
C ALA A 48 8.89 8.72 18.66
N ALA A 49 7.96 9.00 19.58
CA ALA A 49 8.04 8.47 20.94
C ALA A 49 7.76 6.97 20.99
N ALA A 50 6.79 6.49 20.21
CA ALA A 50 6.43 5.08 20.12
C ALA A 50 7.19 4.31 19.05
N GLY A 51 7.84 5.00 18.10
CA GLY A 51 8.45 4.40 16.92
C GLY A 51 7.43 3.86 15.91
N SER A 52 6.17 4.24 16.05
CA SER A 52 5.09 3.73 15.21
C SER A 52 4.93 4.54 13.93
N LEU A 53 4.61 3.84 12.83
CA LEU A 53 4.45 4.42 11.51
C LEU A 53 3.22 3.82 10.84
N VAL A 54 2.36 4.69 10.29
CA VAL A 54 1.21 4.28 9.47
C VAL A 54 1.52 4.66 8.04
N ILE A 55 1.49 3.67 7.14
CA ILE A 55 1.75 3.85 5.72
C ILE A 55 0.52 3.42 4.95
N ARG A 56 -0.02 4.30 4.12
CA ARG A 56 -1.13 3.99 3.22
C ARG A 56 -0.63 4.05 1.78
N PHE A 57 -0.94 3.01 1.01
CA PHE A 57 -0.49 2.91 -0.37
C PHE A 57 -1.52 2.21 -1.24
N GLU A 58 -1.47 2.49 -2.54
CA GLU A 58 -2.30 1.83 -3.53
C GLU A 58 -1.63 0.55 -4.01
N SER A 59 -2.38 -0.56 -4.05
CA SER A 59 -1.92 -1.80 -4.63
C SER A 59 -1.63 -1.64 -6.12
N ARG A 60 -0.51 -2.17 -6.57
CA ARG A 60 -0.07 -2.13 -7.97
C ARG A 60 -0.33 -3.45 -8.67
N GLY A 61 -0.56 -3.36 -9.98
CA GLY A 61 -0.75 -4.54 -10.82
C GLY A 61 -2.07 -5.27 -10.61
N THR A 62 -3.10 -4.58 -10.14
CA THR A 62 -4.40 -5.19 -9.81
C THR A 62 -5.14 -5.75 -11.02
N ARG A 63 -4.76 -5.39 -12.24
CA ARG A 63 -5.37 -5.91 -13.48
C ARG A 63 -4.81 -7.25 -13.95
N TYR A 64 -3.70 -7.73 -13.35
CA TYR A 64 -2.99 -8.92 -13.77
C TYR A 64 -3.22 -10.10 -12.82
N ASP A 65 -2.93 -11.32 -13.29
CA ASP A 65 -2.82 -12.54 -12.48
C ASP A 65 -4.08 -12.92 -11.69
N GLY A 66 -5.26 -12.58 -12.22
CA GLY A 66 -6.52 -12.90 -11.56
C GLY A 66 -6.85 -12.02 -10.36
N ARG A 67 -6.07 -10.98 -10.13
CA ARG A 67 -6.25 -10.07 -8.98
C ARG A 67 -7.57 -9.33 -9.01
N THR A 68 -8.03 -8.93 -10.19
CA THR A 68 -9.32 -8.24 -10.37
C THR A 68 -10.46 -9.05 -9.76
N GLU A 69 -10.51 -10.37 -10.02
CA GLU A 69 -11.53 -11.27 -9.52
C GLU A 69 -11.44 -11.45 -7.99
N GLN A 70 -10.22 -11.48 -7.45
CA GLN A 70 -10.03 -11.58 -6.00
C GLN A 70 -10.45 -10.31 -5.28
N ILE A 71 -10.19 -9.14 -5.89
CA ILE A 71 -10.56 -7.85 -5.30
C ILE A 71 -12.08 -7.66 -5.25
N GLU A 72 -12.85 -8.29 -6.16
CA GLU A 72 -14.32 -8.29 -6.08
C GLU A 72 -14.85 -8.84 -4.75
N LYS A 73 -14.08 -9.70 -4.09
CA LYS A 73 -14.44 -10.35 -2.81
C LYS A 73 -13.90 -9.65 -1.58
N VAL A 74 -13.12 -8.60 -1.76
CA VAL A 74 -12.46 -7.85 -0.68
C VAL A 74 -13.39 -6.76 -0.16
N HIS A 75 -13.40 -6.58 1.15
CA HIS A 75 -14.20 -5.56 1.84
C HIS A 75 -13.30 -4.60 2.62
N LEU A 76 -13.82 -3.42 2.87
CA LEU A 76 -13.17 -2.45 3.74
C LEU A 76 -12.84 -3.08 5.10
N HIS A 77 -11.64 -2.82 5.60
CA HIS A 77 -11.09 -3.34 6.86
C HIS A 77 -10.69 -4.82 6.87
N ASP A 78 -10.84 -5.54 5.75
CA ASP A 78 -10.31 -6.90 5.66
C ASP A 78 -8.81 -6.92 5.93
N GLU A 79 -8.34 -7.95 6.63
CA GLU A 79 -6.91 -8.16 6.88
C GLU A 79 -6.16 -8.39 5.57
N VAL A 80 -5.00 -7.76 5.45
CA VAL A 80 -4.06 -7.96 4.35
C VAL A 80 -2.77 -8.54 4.90
N ILE A 81 -2.24 -9.56 4.22
CA ILE A 81 -0.92 -10.11 4.52
C ILE A 81 0.07 -9.46 3.55
N VAL A 82 1.05 -8.76 4.10
CA VAL A 82 2.13 -8.15 3.32
C VAL A 82 3.32 -9.09 3.39
N ALA A 83 3.52 -9.86 2.31
CA ALA A 83 4.49 -10.95 2.27
C ALA A 83 5.75 -10.55 1.50
N ARG A 84 6.92 -10.72 2.11
CA ARG A 84 8.21 -10.51 1.45
C ARG A 84 8.35 -11.46 0.27
N ASP A 85 8.60 -10.91 -0.91
CA ASP A 85 8.68 -11.64 -2.18
C ASP A 85 10.06 -11.43 -2.83
N ALA A 86 11.10 -11.97 -2.18
CA ALA A 86 12.49 -11.80 -2.59
C ALA A 86 12.83 -12.50 -3.92
N ALA A 87 12.03 -13.47 -4.33
CA ALA A 87 12.22 -14.21 -5.57
C ALA A 87 11.53 -13.56 -6.78
N ASN A 88 10.89 -12.40 -6.59
CA ASN A 88 10.21 -11.69 -7.67
C ASN A 88 11.20 -11.34 -8.79
N PRO A 89 10.92 -11.74 -10.05
CA PRO A 89 11.86 -11.54 -11.15
C PRO A 89 12.03 -10.09 -11.58
N TYR A 90 11.08 -9.23 -11.25
CA TYR A 90 11.10 -7.80 -11.62
C TYR A 90 11.70 -6.92 -10.53
N ASN A 91 11.57 -7.31 -9.26
CA ASN A 91 12.09 -6.54 -8.14
C ASN A 91 12.33 -7.47 -6.94
N HIS A 92 13.58 -7.70 -6.58
CA HIS A 92 13.94 -8.51 -5.42
C HIS A 92 13.53 -7.90 -4.08
N ASN A 93 13.16 -6.63 -4.06
CA ASN A 93 12.66 -5.92 -2.89
C ASN A 93 11.13 -6.00 -2.75
N ASN A 94 10.45 -6.78 -3.60
CA ASN A 94 9.00 -6.80 -3.66
C ASN A 94 8.34 -7.31 -2.40
N PHE A 95 7.13 -6.78 -2.13
CA PHE A 95 6.18 -7.31 -1.17
C PHE A 95 4.87 -7.59 -1.92
N LEU A 96 4.41 -8.83 -1.79
CA LEU A 96 3.15 -9.27 -2.36
C LEU A 96 2.03 -9.01 -1.36
N LEU A 97 0.86 -8.62 -1.85
CA LEU A 97 -0.31 -8.39 -1.01
C LEU A 97 -1.28 -9.56 -1.17
N LEU A 98 -1.65 -10.17 -0.05
CA LEU A 98 -2.52 -11.34 -0.03
C LEU A 98 -3.69 -11.09 0.89
N THR A 99 -4.83 -11.71 0.54
CA THR A 99 -5.95 -11.81 1.47
C THR A 99 -5.60 -12.78 2.60
N LYS A 100 -6.39 -12.79 3.66
CA LYS A 100 -6.24 -13.74 4.79
C LYS A 100 -6.23 -15.20 4.32
N LYS A 101 -6.92 -15.52 3.22
CA LYS A 101 -6.95 -16.85 2.61
C LYS A 101 -5.78 -17.13 1.68
N GLY A 102 -4.88 -16.18 1.49
CA GLY A 102 -3.69 -16.31 0.65
C GLY A 102 -3.91 -15.97 -0.82
N HIS A 103 -4.99 -15.30 -1.18
CA HIS A 103 -5.26 -14.88 -2.55
C HIS A 103 -4.51 -13.60 -2.90
N ASP A 104 -3.86 -13.58 -4.06
CA ASP A 104 -3.08 -12.45 -4.56
C ASP A 104 -3.99 -11.28 -4.95
N ILE A 105 -3.75 -10.12 -4.36
CA ILE A 105 -4.49 -8.88 -4.62
C ILE A 105 -3.58 -7.72 -5.05
N GLY A 106 -2.33 -7.98 -5.38
CA GLY A 106 -1.41 -7.01 -5.95
C GLY A 106 -0.06 -6.95 -5.26
N ASN A 107 0.66 -5.87 -5.55
CA ASN A 107 1.99 -5.61 -5.00
C ASN A 107 2.04 -4.25 -4.32
N MET A 108 2.91 -4.15 -3.33
CA MET A 108 3.32 -2.85 -2.79
C MET A 108 4.03 -2.05 -3.90
N PRO A 109 3.85 -0.71 -3.97
CA PRO A 109 4.58 0.11 -4.95
C PRO A 109 6.10 -0.10 -4.87
N ALA A 110 6.75 -0.21 -6.03
CA ALA A 110 8.18 -0.50 -6.12
C ALA A 110 9.04 0.51 -5.36
N GLU A 111 8.70 1.80 -5.45
CA GLU A 111 9.41 2.87 -4.76
C GLU A 111 9.42 2.67 -3.25
N LEU A 112 8.29 2.23 -2.70
CA LEU A 112 8.17 1.94 -1.27
C LEU A 112 8.91 0.65 -0.91
N CYS A 113 8.78 -0.39 -1.73
CA CYS A 113 9.49 -1.65 -1.54
C CYS A 113 11.00 -1.44 -1.43
N ASN A 114 11.57 -0.62 -2.31
CA ASN A 114 13.01 -0.38 -2.35
C ASN A 114 13.54 0.30 -1.09
N VAL A 115 12.71 1.07 -0.41
CA VAL A 115 13.07 1.70 0.87
C VAL A 115 12.84 0.74 2.04
N ILE A 116 11.72 0.01 2.02
CA ILE A 116 11.28 -0.83 3.15
C ILE A 116 12.02 -2.17 3.22
N ALA A 117 12.26 -2.83 2.09
CA ALA A 117 12.79 -4.20 2.10
C ALA A 117 14.12 -4.34 2.84
N PRO A 118 15.13 -3.47 2.64
CA PRO A 118 16.37 -3.58 3.41
C PRO A 118 16.15 -3.43 4.92
N LEU A 119 15.27 -2.53 5.33
CA LEU A 119 14.95 -2.30 6.74
C LEU A 119 14.20 -3.47 7.36
N PHE A 120 13.26 -4.02 6.60
CA PHE A 120 12.51 -5.21 6.99
C PHE A 120 13.44 -6.43 7.14
N ASP A 121 14.32 -6.65 6.16
CA ASP A 121 15.22 -7.79 6.15
C ASP A 121 16.23 -7.74 7.29
N GLU A 122 16.69 -6.56 7.69
CA GLU A 122 17.61 -6.41 8.83
C GLU A 122 16.92 -6.38 10.20
N GLY A 123 15.58 -6.37 10.23
CA GLY A 123 14.80 -6.32 11.46
C GLY A 123 14.60 -4.94 12.05
N SER A 124 15.01 -3.88 11.36
CA SER A 124 14.83 -2.49 11.82
C SER A 124 13.41 -1.98 11.68
N LEU A 125 12.63 -2.58 10.79
CA LEU A 125 11.22 -2.25 10.58
C LEU A 125 10.39 -3.51 10.73
N VAL A 126 9.42 -3.48 11.64
CA VAL A 126 8.55 -4.61 11.94
C VAL A 126 7.12 -4.25 11.53
N PHE A 127 6.48 -5.12 10.74
CA PHE A 127 5.08 -4.96 10.39
C PHE A 127 4.20 -5.49 11.52
N GLU A 128 3.26 -4.69 11.98
CA GLU A 128 2.36 -5.05 13.07
C GLU A 128 1.00 -5.51 12.55
N SER A 129 0.44 -4.80 11.56
CA SER A 129 -0.84 -5.16 10.94
C SER A 129 -1.00 -4.49 9.59
N ALA A 130 -1.85 -5.05 8.75
CA ALA A 130 -2.26 -4.41 7.52
C ALA A 130 -3.73 -4.72 7.25
N SER A 131 -4.44 -3.77 6.67
CA SER A 131 -5.85 -3.89 6.34
C SER A 131 -6.22 -3.09 5.11
N VAL A 132 -7.36 -3.43 4.51
CA VAL A 132 -7.92 -2.68 3.39
C VAL A 132 -8.47 -1.35 3.91
N SER A 133 -7.96 -0.24 3.41
CA SER A 133 -8.40 1.10 3.80
C SER A 133 -9.30 1.77 2.76
N PHE A 134 -9.31 1.27 1.53
CA PHE A 134 -10.24 1.65 0.47
C PHE A 134 -10.29 0.54 -0.57
N VAL A 135 -11.47 0.26 -1.12
CA VAL A 135 -11.62 -0.68 -2.22
C VAL A 135 -12.73 -0.23 -3.15
N GLU A 136 -12.44 -0.24 -4.45
CA GLU A 136 -13.41 -0.02 -5.51
C GLU A 136 -13.22 -1.13 -6.53
N PRO A 137 -14.04 -2.20 -6.45
CA PRO A 137 -13.95 -3.31 -7.39
C PRO A 137 -14.31 -2.85 -8.79
N ILE A 138 -13.78 -3.53 -9.81
CA ILE A 138 -14.00 -3.13 -11.20
C ILE A 138 -15.49 -3.12 -11.57
N SER A 139 -16.30 -3.97 -10.96
CA SER A 139 -17.76 -4.02 -11.16
C SER A 139 -18.48 -2.73 -10.76
N LYS A 140 -17.87 -1.92 -9.89
CA LYS A 140 -18.42 -0.64 -9.41
C LYS A 140 -17.81 0.57 -10.08
N ARG A 141 -16.88 0.36 -11.02
CA ARG A 141 -16.19 1.43 -11.73
C ARG A 141 -16.83 1.68 -13.10
N SER A 142 -16.38 2.76 -13.76
CA SER A 142 -16.72 3.03 -15.15
C SER A 142 -16.37 1.82 -16.03
N ARG A 143 -17.21 1.55 -17.06
CA ARG A 143 -16.96 0.49 -18.04
C ARG A 143 -15.62 0.63 -18.78
N HIS A 144 -15.01 1.81 -18.72
CA HIS A 144 -13.70 2.08 -19.32
C HIS A 144 -12.55 1.78 -18.37
N ALA A 145 -12.82 1.52 -17.10
CA ALA A 145 -11.80 1.19 -16.12
C ALA A 145 -11.18 -0.17 -16.43
N LYS A 146 -9.86 -0.27 -16.36
CA LYS A 146 -9.10 -1.48 -16.69
C LYS A 146 -8.66 -2.25 -15.46
N GLN A 147 -8.81 -1.66 -14.27
CA GLN A 147 -8.34 -2.25 -13.03
C GLN A 147 -9.20 -1.80 -11.85
N ALA A 148 -9.25 -2.63 -10.83
CA ALA A 148 -9.80 -2.28 -9.53
C ALA A 148 -8.87 -1.32 -8.80
N ILE A 149 -9.40 -0.57 -7.83
CA ILE A 149 -8.63 0.27 -6.94
C ILE A 149 -8.64 -0.35 -5.55
N LEU A 150 -7.47 -0.56 -4.98
CA LEU A 150 -7.30 -1.10 -3.64
C LEU A 150 -6.21 -0.32 -2.91
N PHE A 151 -6.55 0.22 -1.74
CA PHE A 151 -5.59 0.85 -0.84
C PHE A 151 -5.44 0.02 0.42
N VAL A 152 -4.20 -0.06 0.88
CA VAL A 152 -3.82 -0.81 2.08
C VAL A 152 -3.23 0.15 3.10
N GLU A 153 -3.64 -0.02 4.36
CA GLU A 153 -3.04 0.66 5.50
C GLU A 153 -2.12 -0.33 6.21
N LEU A 154 -0.84 -0.05 6.22
CA LEU A 154 0.19 -0.84 6.90
C LEU A 154 0.62 -0.10 8.17
N LYS A 155 0.49 -0.77 9.31
CA LYS A 155 1.02 -0.29 10.58
C LYS A 155 2.33 -0.99 10.86
N ALA A 156 3.39 -0.21 11.05
CA ALA A 156 4.74 -0.70 11.26
C ALA A 156 5.39 0.01 12.46
N ARG A 157 6.44 -0.59 12.96
CA ARG A 157 7.22 -0.03 14.07
C ARG A 157 8.70 -0.06 13.72
N ILE A 158 9.37 1.04 14.01
CA ILE A 158 10.81 1.14 13.90
C ILE A 158 11.39 0.52 15.17
N SER A 159 12.18 -0.53 14.98
CA SER A 159 12.86 -1.26 16.05
C SER A 159 14.33 -0.84 16.06
N GLU A 160 14.74 -0.17 17.11
CA GLU A 160 16.11 0.28 17.29
C GLU A 160 16.83 -0.54 18.35
#